data_ae9c409d07c2851150d60c7bbe033a0a
#
_entry.id   ae9c409d07c2851150d60c7bbe033a0a
#
_cell.length_a   1.000
_cell.length_b   1.000
_cell.length_c   1.000
_cell.angle_alpha   90.00
_cell.angle_beta   90.00
_cell.angle_gamma   90.00
#
_symmetry.space_group_name_H-M   'P 1'
#
loop_
_entity.id
_entity.type
_entity.pdbx_description
1 polymer ?
#
loop_
_entity_poly.entity_id
_entity_poly.type
_entity_poly.pdbx_seq_one_letter_code
_entity_poly.pdbx_strand_id
1 'polypeptide(L)'
;MLDLGKPKEMTDMQETILEMQRNLDDKHFIAFISANENPQSVALKSDELKFPDNKTVVIRKKGGRCKIINLNLIIEISIRRLGQYA
;
A
#
# COMPACT_ATOMS: atom_id res chain seq x y z
N MET A 1 -9.95 -17.78 23.03
CA MET A 1 -10.05 -17.44 22.72
C MET A 1 -9.86 -16.87 22.12
N LEU A 2 -9.86 -16.72 21.94
CA LEU A 2 -9.81 -16.26 21.42
C LEU A 2 -9.82 -15.45 20.88
N ASP A 3 -9.60 -15.11 20.37
CA ASP A 3 -9.61 -14.36 19.81
C ASP A 3 -10.22 -13.99 19.27
N LEU A 4 -10.45 -14.06 19.19
CA LEU A 4 -11.08 -13.89 18.71
C LEU A 4 -11.41 -12.92 18.30
N GLY A 5 -11.50 -12.74 18.24
CA GLY A 5 -12.00 -11.76 17.97
C GLY A 5 -11.36 -10.92 17.18
N LYS A 6 -10.70 -11.01 16.81
CA LYS A 6 -10.09 -10.30 16.13
C LYS A 6 -10.24 -10.47 14.91
N PRO A 7 -10.62 -9.98 14.41
CA PRO A 7 -10.93 -9.99 13.18
C PRO A 7 -9.83 -9.74 12.42
N LYS A 8 -9.13 -9.95 12.28
CA LYS A 8 -8.27 -9.64 11.66
C LYS A 8 -7.92 -9.87 10.85
N GLU A 9 -7.70 -9.57 10.53
CA GLU A 9 -7.67 -9.69 9.64
C GLU A 9 -6.71 -9.19 8.76
N MET A 10 -5.88 -8.42 8.93
CA MET A 10 -4.87 -8.03 8.05
C MET A 10 -3.80 -9.06 7.96
N THR A 11 -3.28 -9.30 6.77
CA THR A 11 -2.18 -10.24 6.60
C THR A 11 -0.91 -9.52 7.01
N ASP A 12 0.18 -10.23 7.12
CA ASP A 12 1.45 -9.64 7.49
C ASP A 12 1.87 -8.65 6.41
N MET A 13 1.59 -8.94 5.15
CA MET A 13 1.94 -8.03 4.11
C MET A 13 1.17 -6.73 4.25
N GLN A 14 -0.11 -6.81 4.57
CA GLN A 14 -0.91 -5.62 4.70
C GLN A 14 -0.45 -4.79 5.90
N GLU A 15 -0.08 -5.46 6.98
CA GLU A 15 0.40 -4.74 8.13
C GLU A 15 1.74 -4.08 7.82
N THR A 16 2.58 -4.73 7.04
CA THR A 16 3.85 -4.16 6.66
C THR A 16 3.64 -2.91 5.81
N ILE A 17 2.67 -2.96 4.91
CA ILE A 17 2.40 -1.79 4.07
C ILE A 17 1.96 -0.61 4.93
N LEU A 18 1.10 -0.88 5.91
CA LEU A 18 0.65 0.19 6.76
C LEU A 18 1.82 0.75 7.56
N GLU A 19 2.69 -0.10 8.02
CA GLU A 19 3.80 0.35 8.77
C GLU A 19 4.73 1.15 7.90
N MET A 20 4.97 0.76 6.67
CA MET A 20 5.78 1.52 5.76
C MET A 20 5.20 2.92 5.58
N GLN A 21 3.88 3.00 5.43
CA GLN A 21 3.27 4.29 5.25
C GLN A 21 3.40 5.16 6.49
N ARG A 22 3.26 4.54 7.65
CA ARG A 22 3.31 5.28 8.87
C ARG A 22 4.69 5.90 9.04
N ASN A 23 5.71 5.28 8.50
CA ASN A 23 7.06 5.78 8.63
C ASN A 23 7.52 6.62 7.44
N LEU A 24 6.65 6.88 6.48
CA LEU A 24 7.03 7.69 5.35
C LEU A 24 7.14 9.15 5.76
N ASP A 25 7.92 9.90 5.02
CA ASP A 25 7.97 11.32 5.24
C ASP A 25 7.47 11.96 3.94
N ASP A 26 7.54 13.26 3.81
CA ASP A 26 7.02 13.94 2.67
C ASP A 26 7.88 13.76 1.42
N LYS A 27 9.02 13.18 1.53
CA LYS A 27 9.90 13.05 0.41
C LYS A 27 9.96 11.66 -0.18
N HIS A 28 9.22 10.74 0.37
CA HIS A 28 9.25 9.37 -0.11
C HIS A 28 7.84 8.84 -0.38
N PHE A 29 7.75 7.77 -1.13
CA PHE A 29 6.47 7.15 -1.41
C PHE A 29 6.66 5.64 -1.53
N ILE A 30 5.57 4.90 -1.47
CA ILE A 30 5.60 3.46 -1.60
C ILE A 30 5.22 3.12 -3.03
N ALA A 31 6.03 2.34 -3.72
CA ALA A 31 5.74 1.91 -5.08
C ALA A 31 5.31 0.45 -5.08
N PHE A 32 4.21 0.17 -5.76
CA PHE A 32 3.70 -1.19 -5.88
C PHE A 32 3.98 -1.65 -7.32
N ILE A 33 4.81 -2.65 -7.47
CA ILE A 33 5.26 -3.09 -8.78
C ILE A 33 4.70 -4.45 -9.12
N SER A 34 4.03 -4.55 -10.24
CA SER A 34 3.39 -5.79 -10.59
C SER A 34 4.31 -6.65 -11.44
N ALA A 35 3.93 -7.86 -11.58
CA ALA A 35 4.75 -8.79 -12.32
C ALA A 35 4.96 -8.43 -13.76
N ASN A 36 4.03 -7.73 -14.37
CA ASN A 36 4.20 -7.44 -15.72
C ASN A 36 4.74 -6.14 -16.01
N GLU A 37 4.99 -5.39 -15.21
CA GLU A 37 5.57 -4.28 -15.52
C GLU A 37 5.83 -3.20 -14.76
N ASN A 38 5.74 -2.15 -15.01
CA ASN A 38 5.98 -1.01 -14.35
C ASN A 38 5.31 -0.79 -13.09
N PRO A 39 5.56 0.13 -12.33
CA PRO A 39 4.88 0.48 -11.11
C PRO A 39 3.43 0.67 -11.41
N GLN A 40 2.62 -0.10 -10.78
CA GLN A 40 1.23 0.01 -11.00
C GLN A 40 0.69 1.19 -10.28
N SER A 41 1.20 1.52 -9.14
CA SER A 41 0.64 2.58 -8.37
C SER A 41 1.58 3.00 -7.28
N VAL A 42 1.35 4.14 -6.70
CA VAL A 42 2.18 4.62 -5.62
C VAL A 42 1.29 5.14 -4.50
N ALA A 43 1.76 5.07 -3.29
CA ALA A 43 1.02 5.61 -2.15
C ALA A 43 1.91 6.62 -1.44
N LEU A 44 1.35 7.79 -1.19
CA LEU A 44 2.08 8.84 -0.52
C LEU A 44 1.70 8.82 0.95
N LYS A 45 2.46 9.54 1.76
CA LYS A 45 2.17 9.61 3.16
C LYS A 45 0.78 10.14 3.41
N SER A 46 0.34 11.06 2.60
CA SER A 46 -0.95 11.68 2.82
C SER A 46 -2.13 10.89 2.23
N ASP A 47 -1.87 9.83 1.52
CA ASP A 47 -2.95 9.03 0.95
C ASP A 47 -3.52 8.12 2.03
N GLU A 48 -4.74 7.68 1.83
CA GLU A 48 -5.38 6.81 2.77
C GLU A 48 -5.35 5.40 2.24
N LEU A 49 -4.99 4.43 3.05
CA LEU A 49 -4.97 3.05 2.63
C LEU A 49 -6.07 2.29 3.33
N LYS A 50 -6.78 1.46 2.57
CA LYS A 50 -7.79 0.62 3.15
C LYS A 50 -7.60 -0.79 2.64
N PHE A 51 -7.96 -1.77 3.45
CA PHE A 51 -7.77 -3.15 3.08
C PHE A 51 -9.11 -3.86 3.23
N PRO A 52 -9.91 -3.84 2.18
CA PRO A 52 -11.23 -4.45 2.25
C PRO A 52 -11.22 -5.95 2.40
N ASP A 53 -10.15 -6.60 2.00
CA ASP A 53 -10.04 -8.03 2.21
C ASP A 53 -8.56 -8.37 2.26
N ASN A 54 -8.21 -9.64 2.36
CA ASN A 54 -6.85 -10.06 2.55
C ASN A 54 -5.93 -9.85 1.38
N LYS A 55 -6.41 -9.56 0.23
CA LYS A 55 -5.56 -9.44 -0.91
C LYS A 55 -5.67 -8.14 -1.64
N THR A 56 -6.33 -7.17 -1.08
CA THR A 56 -6.57 -5.92 -1.78
C THR A 56 -6.10 -4.73 -0.97
N VAL A 57 -5.57 -3.73 -1.64
CA VAL A 57 -5.34 -2.46 -0.98
C VAL A 57 -6.00 -1.40 -1.84
N VAL A 58 -6.71 -0.49 -1.21
CA VAL A 58 -7.34 0.62 -1.90
C VAL A 58 -6.58 1.86 -1.47
N ILE A 59 -6.03 2.58 -2.42
CA ILE A 59 -5.29 3.80 -2.13
C ILE A 59 -6.18 4.96 -2.51
N ARG A 60 -6.60 5.73 -1.51
CA ARG A 60 -7.47 6.86 -1.76
C ARG A 60 -6.64 8.12 -1.81
N LYS A 61 -6.64 8.75 -2.97
CA LYS A 61 -5.83 9.94 -3.16
C LYS A 61 -6.57 11.17 -2.77
N LYS A 62 -5.86 12.26 -2.51
CA LYS A 62 -6.46 13.48 -2.22
C LYS A 62 -7.21 13.85 -3.41
N GLY A 63 -8.27 14.40 -3.39
CA GLY A 63 -9.05 14.74 -4.55
C GLY A 63 -10.06 13.71 -4.92
N GLY A 64 -10.09 12.61 -4.19
CA GLY A 64 -11.14 11.65 -4.40
C GLY A 64 -10.84 10.49 -5.32
N ARG A 65 -9.71 10.43 -5.97
CA ARG A 65 -9.44 9.33 -6.81
C ARG A 65 -9.05 8.14 -5.99
N CYS A 66 -9.36 6.96 -6.42
CA CYS A 66 -9.01 5.75 -5.74
C CYS A 66 -8.34 4.78 -6.68
N LYS A 67 -7.39 4.04 -6.18
CA LYS A 67 -6.76 3.00 -6.95
C LYS A 67 -6.95 1.72 -6.17
N ILE A 68 -7.33 0.64 -6.84
CA ILE A 68 -7.52 -0.64 -6.19
C ILE A 68 -6.47 -1.59 -6.72
N ILE A 69 -5.69 -2.17 -5.85
CA ILE A 69 -4.61 -3.03 -6.25
C ILE A 69 -4.78 -4.41 -5.67
N ASN A 70 -4.62 -5.43 -6.50
CA ASN A 70 -4.69 -6.80 -6.05
C ASN A 70 -3.28 -7.18 -5.64
N LEU A 71 -3.07 -7.40 -4.36
CA LEU A 71 -1.73 -7.67 -3.85
C LEU A 71 -1.14 -8.97 -4.38
N ASN A 72 -1.99 -9.87 -4.86
CA ASN A 72 -1.46 -11.09 -5.41
C ASN A 72 -0.72 -10.87 -6.73
N LEU A 73 -0.90 -9.72 -7.34
CA LEU A 73 -0.24 -9.42 -8.58
C LEU A 73 1.01 -8.58 -8.38
N ILE A 74 1.30 -8.23 -7.14
CA ILE A 74 2.43 -7.37 -6.85
C ILE A 74 3.63 -8.22 -6.50
N ILE A 75 4.75 -7.97 -7.14
CA ILE A 75 5.93 -8.74 -6.86
C ILE A 75 6.96 -7.95 -6.05
N GLU A 76 6.78 -6.67 -5.94
CA GLU A 76 7.72 -5.88 -5.17
C GLU A 76 7.06 -4.65 -4.61
N ILE A 77 7.36 -4.31 -3.37
CA ILE A 77 6.87 -3.09 -2.78
C ILE A 77 8.11 -2.40 -2.23
N SER A 78 8.36 -1.20 -2.70
CA SER A 78 9.57 -0.51 -2.27
C SER A 78 9.30 0.95 -1.93
N ILE A 79 10.17 1.54 -1.14
CA ILE A 79 10.04 2.94 -0.80
C ILE A 79 11.01 3.69 -1.67
N ARG A 80 10.52 4.69 -2.37
CA ARG A 80 11.35 5.45 -3.29
C ARG A 80 11.24 6.92 -2.97
N ARG A 81 12.19 7.68 -3.42
CA ARG A 81 12.22 9.09 -3.11
C ARG A 81 11.57 9.91 -4.20
N LEU A 82 10.74 10.86 -3.81
CA LEU A 82 10.07 11.71 -4.75
C LEU A 82 11.12 12.57 -5.46
N GLY A 83 10.86 12.79 -6.69
CA GLY A 83 11.75 13.63 -7.45
C GLY A 83 13.08 13.06 -7.79
N GLN A 84 13.25 11.84 -7.48
CA GLN A 84 14.44 11.30 -7.68
C GLN A 84 14.72 10.92 -9.01
N TYR A 85 13.90 10.88 -9.91
CA TYR A 85 14.19 10.47 -11.08
C TYR A 85 14.07 11.44 -11.85
N ALA A 86 14.46 12.06 -11.67
CA ALA A 86 14.40 13.00 -12.47
C ALA A 86 15.26 12.83 -13.37
#